data_179d5de638fc02f65b74736070d9896b
#
_entry.id   179d5de638fc02f65b74736070d9896b
#
_cell.length_a   1.000
_cell.length_b   1.000
_cell.length_c   1.000
_cell.angle_alpha   90.00
_cell.angle_beta   90.00
_cell.angle_gamma   90.00
#
_symmetry.space_group_name_H-M   'P 1'
#
loop_
_entity.id
_entity.type
_entity.pdbx_description
1 polymer ?
#
loop_
_entity_poly.entity_id
_entity_poly.type
_entity_poly.pdbx_seq_one_letter_code
_entity_poly.pdbx_strand_id
1 'polypeptide(L)'
;MKKQSDTSIRILKDVERKNRDVVLVFPKKKILLSQEDYLSDYFYPGKEFTPEEIKKLEEKSRLRKASSYLHSLLRERRYTVKEVKDRLKRKYRLSENDISDLIRPYLEDKILDDVSYAEDFCENKRELGYGKDYIENKLFSKGISKEILNQVLNKNGNPEINREVILSLLSRKDKANSEKPFNKRKEILFSLLLRRGLDREEANSLLNRYFESSKDNEDEKTRERKAEYLKKEAEKCYNAVMKKNLTPYQKKARFLSARKEKGFRKEDIDSFLSIRGYTFND
;
A
#
# COMPACT_ATOMS: atom_id res chain seq x y z
N MET A 1 -18.33 30.41 44.69
CA MET A 1 -17.02 29.87 45.09
C MET A 1 -16.01 30.10 43.96
N LYS A 2 -15.14 31.06 44.06
CA LYS A 2 -14.03 31.27 43.10
C LYS A 2 -13.03 30.13 43.30
N LYS A 3 -12.79 29.33 42.23
CA LYS A 3 -11.67 28.40 42.20
C LYS A 3 -10.39 29.16 42.42
N GLN A 4 -9.79 29.05 43.59
CA GLN A 4 -8.42 29.47 43.82
C GLN A 4 -7.55 28.73 42.81
N SER A 5 -7.04 29.43 41.81
CA SER A 5 -6.11 28.89 40.84
C SER A 5 -4.84 28.49 41.61
N ASP A 6 -4.58 27.21 41.65
CA ASP A 6 -3.44 26.58 42.35
C ASP A 6 -2.11 27.17 41.79
N THR A 7 -1.64 28.26 42.36
CA THR A 7 -0.44 29.01 41.95
C THR A 7 0.82 28.16 42.08
N SER A 8 0.82 27.14 42.95
CA SER A 8 1.94 26.24 43.19
C SER A 8 2.35 25.44 41.94
N ILE A 9 1.44 25.26 41.00
CA ILE A 9 1.68 24.49 39.75
C ILE A 9 2.56 25.25 38.74
N ARG A 10 2.71 26.57 38.93
CA ARG A 10 3.36 27.48 37.98
C ARG A 10 4.75 27.95 38.46
N ILE A 11 5.23 27.43 39.56
CA ILE A 11 6.56 27.76 40.10
C ILE A 11 7.55 26.75 39.50
N LEU A 12 8.60 27.27 38.88
CA LEU A 12 9.69 26.46 38.35
C LEU A 12 10.45 25.80 39.50
N LYS A 13 10.51 24.48 39.52
CA LYS A 13 11.21 23.73 40.57
C LYS A 13 12.70 23.55 40.28
N ASP A 14 13.02 23.24 39.03
CA ASP A 14 14.39 22.94 38.65
C ASP A 14 14.60 23.10 37.13
N VAL A 15 15.87 23.21 36.73
CA VAL A 15 16.32 23.33 35.34
C VAL A 15 17.34 22.24 35.07
N GLU A 16 16.91 21.19 34.33
CA GLU A 16 17.78 20.08 33.93
C GLU A 16 18.37 20.36 32.56
N ARG A 17 19.69 20.28 32.38
CA ARG A 17 20.33 20.31 31.05
C ARG A 17 20.47 18.92 30.49
N LYS A 18 20.02 18.72 29.27
CA LYS A 18 20.06 17.39 28.60
C LYS A 18 20.58 17.55 27.16
N ASN A 19 21.86 17.31 26.95
CA ASN A 19 22.54 17.48 25.66
C ASN A 19 22.33 18.89 25.07
N ARG A 20 21.61 18.99 23.93
CA ARG A 20 21.28 20.27 23.26
C ARG A 20 19.95 20.86 23.72
N ASP A 21 19.33 20.31 24.72
CA ASP A 21 18.01 20.73 25.21
C ASP A 21 18.06 21.06 26.71
N VAL A 22 17.11 21.86 27.11
CA VAL A 22 16.90 22.23 28.52
C VAL A 22 15.49 21.82 28.92
N VAL A 23 15.35 21.21 30.07
CA VAL A 23 14.06 20.75 30.60
C VAL A 23 13.71 21.62 31.82
N LEU A 24 12.66 22.42 31.70
CA LEU A 24 12.07 23.12 32.83
C LEU A 24 11.15 22.18 33.60
N VAL A 25 11.44 21.95 34.88
CA VAL A 25 10.72 21.03 35.75
C VAL A 25 9.72 21.81 36.60
N PHE A 26 8.43 21.61 36.32
CA PHE A 26 7.33 22.10 37.13
C PHE A 26 6.73 20.99 38.00
N PRO A 27 5.94 21.27 39.06
CA PRO A 27 5.37 20.27 39.96
C PRO A 27 4.60 19.13 39.26
N LYS A 28 3.91 19.44 38.18
CA LYS A 28 3.03 18.46 37.45
C LYS A 28 3.42 18.25 36.01
N LYS A 29 4.48 18.90 35.47
CA LYS A 29 4.90 18.79 34.09
C LYS A 29 6.36 19.11 33.87
N LYS A 30 6.90 18.61 32.77
CA LYS A 30 8.22 18.97 32.25
C LYS A 30 8.06 19.64 30.90
N ILE A 31 8.72 20.76 30.69
CA ILE A 31 8.70 21.55 29.46
C ILE A 31 10.09 21.49 28.84
N LEU A 32 10.20 20.96 27.64
CA LEU A 32 11.45 20.84 26.88
C LEU A 32 11.63 22.09 26.03
N LEU A 33 12.76 22.74 26.14
CA LEU A 33 13.13 23.90 25.33
C LEU A 33 14.43 23.63 24.55
N SER A 34 14.60 24.32 23.43
CA SER A 34 15.91 24.41 22.80
C SER A 34 16.86 25.22 23.69
N GLN A 35 18.17 25.10 23.47
CA GLN A 35 19.16 25.91 24.17
C GLN A 35 18.97 27.39 23.82
N GLU A 36 18.60 27.71 22.61
CA GLU A 36 18.30 29.03 22.10
C GLU A 36 17.10 29.68 22.85
N ASP A 37 15.98 28.93 22.95
CA ASP A 37 14.80 29.37 23.70
C ASP A 37 15.05 29.54 25.18
N TYR A 38 15.93 28.71 25.75
CA TYR A 38 16.33 28.83 27.13
C TYR A 38 17.17 30.12 27.37
N LEU A 39 18.07 30.44 26.46
CA LEU A 39 18.93 31.64 26.58
C LEU A 39 18.19 32.92 26.25
N SER A 40 17.04 32.87 25.59
CA SER A 40 16.22 34.04 25.24
C SER A 40 15.42 34.59 26.41
N ASP A 41 15.37 33.92 27.56
CA ASP A 41 14.67 34.33 28.78
C ASP A 41 15.47 33.89 30.00
N TYR A 42 15.12 34.45 31.17
CA TYR A 42 15.81 34.21 32.44
C TYR A 42 15.02 33.18 33.28
N PHE A 43 15.55 31.94 33.39
CA PHE A 43 14.94 30.83 34.12
C PHE A 43 15.77 30.49 35.38
N TYR A 44 15.11 30.46 36.53
CA TYR A 44 15.72 30.03 37.80
C TYR A 44 14.69 29.32 38.67
N PRO A 45 15.11 28.38 39.55
CA PRO A 45 14.23 27.76 40.51
C PRO A 45 13.54 28.79 41.40
N GLY A 46 12.22 28.64 41.57
CA GLY A 46 11.39 29.61 42.31
C GLY A 46 10.72 30.67 41.44
N LYS A 47 11.08 30.82 40.16
CA LYS A 47 10.39 31.75 39.26
C LYS A 47 8.94 31.33 39.06
N GLU A 48 8.03 32.29 39.24
CA GLU A 48 6.62 32.13 38.98
C GLU A 48 6.27 32.51 37.53
N PHE A 49 5.32 31.82 36.94
CA PHE A 49 4.86 32.07 35.58
C PHE A 49 3.36 32.30 35.54
N THR A 50 2.92 33.21 34.71
CA THR A 50 1.51 33.39 34.38
C THR A 50 1.00 32.23 33.52
N PRO A 51 -0.33 31.99 33.46
CA PRO A 51 -0.90 31.00 32.58
C PRO A 51 -0.52 31.19 31.11
N GLU A 52 -0.42 32.42 30.65
CA GLU A 52 -0.07 32.82 29.29
C GLU A 52 1.40 32.48 28.97
N GLU A 53 2.31 32.74 29.92
CA GLU A 53 3.73 32.38 29.77
C GLU A 53 3.92 30.86 29.72
N ILE A 54 3.24 30.14 30.61
CA ILE A 54 3.25 28.68 30.58
C ILE A 54 2.75 28.14 29.23
N LYS A 55 1.67 28.72 28.69
CA LYS A 55 1.13 28.32 27.38
C LYS A 55 2.14 28.57 26.27
N LYS A 56 2.81 29.72 26.27
CA LYS A 56 3.89 30.01 25.31
C LYS A 56 5.04 29.02 25.41
N LEU A 57 5.46 28.67 26.64
CA LEU A 57 6.50 27.65 26.86
C LEU A 57 6.08 26.27 26.37
N GLU A 58 4.82 25.90 26.56
CA GLU A 58 4.28 24.64 26.05
C GLU A 58 4.23 24.62 24.52
N GLU A 59 3.92 25.73 23.88
CA GLU A 59 3.97 25.87 22.42
C GLU A 59 5.40 25.70 21.89
N LYS A 60 6.38 26.41 22.50
CA LYS A 60 7.81 26.23 22.19
C LYS A 60 8.26 24.77 22.40
N SER A 61 7.88 24.15 23.51
CA SER A 61 8.17 22.75 23.79
C SER A 61 7.59 21.80 22.74
N ARG A 62 6.39 22.08 22.28
CA ARG A 62 5.72 21.27 21.24
C ARG A 62 6.46 21.37 19.93
N LEU A 63 6.87 22.59 19.52
CA LEU A 63 7.68 22.82 18.33
C LEU A 63 9.04 22.13 18.44
N ARG A 64 9.73 22.23 19.58
CA ARG A 64 11.01 21.56 19.82
C ARG A 64 10.92 20.04 19.68
N LYS A 65 9.88 19.43 20.28
CA LYS A 65 9.60 17.99 20.17
C LYS A 65 9.28 17.58 18.72
N ALA A 66 8.54 18.41 18.01
CA ALA A 66 8.20 18.19 16.61
C ALA A 66 9.44 18.24 15.71
N SER A 67 10.34 19.22 15.94
CA SER A 67 11.62 19.34 15.24
C SER A 67 12.51 18.10 15.46
N SER A 68 12.66 17.65 16.70
CA SER A 68 13.44 16.45 17.03
C SER A 68 12.85 15.20 16.39
N TYR A 69 11.51 15.09 16.38
CA TYR A 69 10.81 14.00 15.71
C TYR A 69 11.00 14.03 14.19
N LEU A 70 10.88 15.20 13.57
CA LEU A 70 11.09 15.39 12.13
C LEU A 70 12.51 14.97 11.74
N HIS A 71 13.51 15.39 12.48
CA HIS A 71 14.89 14.99 12.24
C HIS A 71 15.08 13.47 12.33
N SER A 72 14.52 12.80 13.33
CA SER A 72 14.55 11.34 13.45
C SER A 72 13.83 10.66 12.30
N LEU A 73 12.65 11.17 11.92
CA LEU A 73 11.82 10.63 10.86
C LEU A 73 12.57 10.62 9.52
N LEU A 74 13.21 11.72 9.17
CA LEU A 74 13.93 11.85 7.89
C LEU A 74 15.22 11.04 7.83
N ARG A 75 15.73 10.57 8.96
CA ARG A 75 16.87 9.62 9.00
C ARG A 75 16.48 8.18 8.74
N GLU A 76 15.22 7.82 8.97
CA GLU A 76 14.77 6.42 8.79
C GLU A 76 14.58 6.05 7.31
N ARG A 77 13.93 6.90 6.55
CA ARG A 77 13.67 6.73 5.11
C ARG A 77 13.26 8.04 4.45
N ARG A 78 13.18 8.04 3.13
CA ARG A 78 12.59 9.17 2.39
C ARG A 78 11.08 9.26 2.60
N TYR A 79 10.58 10.48 2.68
CA TYR A 79 9.18 10.83 2.82
C TYR A 79 8.80 11.91 1.82
N THR A 80 7.53 11.96 1.42
CA THR A 80 7.00 13.11 0.68
C THR A 80 6.69 14.26 1.62
N VAL A 81 6.62 15.47 1.08
CA VAL A 81 6.24 16.68 1.84
C VAL A 81 4.89 16.49 2.53
N LYS A 82 3.89 15.92 1.81
CA LYS A 82 2.57 15.62 2.38
C LYS A 82 2.66 14.61 3.53
N GLU A 83 3.37 13.50 3.37
CA GLU A 83 3.52 12.51 4.44
C GLU A 83 4.10 13.12 5.72
N VAL A 84 5.07 14.02 5.59
CA VAL A 84 5.68 14.74 6.72
C VAL A 84 4.67 15.68 7.37
N LYS A 85 4.00 16.53 6.58
CA LYS A 85 2.98 17.47 7.06
C LYS A 85 1.87 16.75 7.82
N ASP A 86 1.33 15.68 7.25
CA ASP A 86 0.25 14.88 7.86
C ASP A 86 0.68 14.26 9.20
N ARG A 87 1.94 13.79 9.30
CA ARG A 87 2.48 13.21 10.53
C ARG A 87 2.67 14.26 11.62
N LEU A 88 3.24 15.42 11.29
CA LEU A 88 3.43 16.53 12.22
C LEU A 88 2.09 17.06 12.72
N LYS A 89 1.13 17.29 11.82
CA LYS A 89 -0.22 17.75 12.17
C LYS A 89 -0.93 16.78 13.11
N ARG A 90 -0.92 15.50 12.77
CA ARG A 90 -1.60 14.45 13.57
C ARG A 90 -0.97 14.26 14.95
N LYS A 91 0.37 14.26 15.03
CA LYS A 91 1.07 13.92 16.28
C LYS A 91 1.19 15.12 17.24
N TYR A 92 1.43 16.31 16.70
CA TYR A 92 1.73 17.49 17.49
C TYR A 92 0.66 18.57 17.40
N ARG A 93 -0.35 18.42 16.55
CA ARG A 93 -1.43 19.41 16.34
C ARG A 93 -0.89 20.80 16.03
N LEU A 94 0.14 20.88 15.21
CA LEU A 94 0.75 22.12 14.77
C LEU A 94 -0.12 22.84 13.74
N SER A 95 0.01 24.17 13.68
CA SER A 95 -0.56 24.97 12.61
C SER A 95 0.17 24.72 11.28
N GLU A 96 -0.47 25.06 10.17
CA GLU A 96 0.17 24.97 8.85
C GLU A 96 1.43 25.86 8.73
N ASN A 97 1.42 27.03 9.39
CA ASN A 97 2.56 27.93 9.43
C ASN A 97 3.74 27.31 10.19
N ASP A 98 3.48 26.78 11.40
CA ASP A 98 4.52 26.10 12.20
C ASP A 98 5.14 24.92 11.45
N ILE A 99 4.30 24.14 10.76
CA ILE A 99 4.75 23.00 9.95
C ILE A 99 5.61 23.50 8.79
N SER A 100 5.17 24.55 8.09
CA SER A 100 5.89 25.13 6.95
C SER A 100 7.27 25.66 7.37
N ASP A 101 7.35 26.33 8.51
CA ASP A 101 8.62 26.85 9.06
C ASP A 101 9.55 25.70 9.48
N LEU A 102 9.00 24.65 10.10
CA LEU A 102 9.80 23.48 10.50
C LEU A 102 10.37 22.69 9.31
N ILE A 103 9.65 22.57 8.20
CA ILE A 103 10.10 21.79 7.04
C ILE A 103 10.95 22.60 6.06
N ARG A 104 10.90 23.94 6.11
CA ARG A 104 11.59 24.83 5.16
C ARG A 104 13.08 24.51 4.99
N PRO A 105 13.90 24.34 6.04
CA PRO A 105 15.32 24.01 5.88
C PRO A 105 15.53 22.69 5.12
N TYR A 106 14.67 21.70 5.35
CA TYR A 106 14.77 20.40 4.68
C TYR A 106 14.34 20.44 3.21
N LEU A 107 13.50 21.42 2.82
CA LEU A 107 13.16 21.69 1.42
C LEU A 107 14.31 22.42 0.71
N GLU A 108 14.90 23.40 1.35
CA GLU A 108 16.05 24.16 0.84
C GLU A 108 17.27 23.26 0.62
N ASP A 109 17.56 22.38 1.58
CA ASP A 109 18.64 21.39 1.51
C ASP A 109 18.30 20.17 0.65
N LYS A 110 17.12 20.13 0.02
CA LYS A 110 16.61 19.00 -0.80
C LYS A 110 16.59 17.64 -0.09
N ILE A 111 16.54 17.64 1.23
CA ILE A 111 16.30 16.43 2.04
C ILE A 111 14.85 15.97 1.89
N LEU A 112 13.91 16.95 1.81
CA LEU A 112 12.55 16.75 1.36
C LEU A 112 12.43 17.26 -0.08
N ASP A 113 12.35 16.33 -1.02
CA ASP A 113 12.26 16.61 -2.46
C ASP A 113 11.28 15.62 -3.09
N ASP A 114 10.10 16.13 -3.41
CA ASP A 114 9.02 15.33 -4.01
C ASP A 114 9.35 14.87 -5.45
N VAL A 115 10.20 15.63 -6.18
CA VAL A 115 10.64 15.24 -7.53
C VAL A 115 11.58 14.04 -7.45
N SER A 116 12.64 14.15 -6.66
CA SER A 116 13.59 13.05 -6.45
C SER A 116 12.92 11.82 -5.84
N TYR A 117 11.96 12.02 -4.91
CA TYR A 117 11.16 10.93 -4.38
C TYR A 117 10.35 10.20 -5.47
N ALA A 118 9.71 10.97 -6.35
CA ALA A 118 8.91 10.41 -7.44
C ALA A 118 9.77 9.68 -8.48
N GLU A 119 10.95 10.20 -8.82
CA GLU A 119 11.90 9.53 -9.72
C GLU A 119 12.34 8.17 -9.17
N ASP A 120 12.85 8.14 -7.93
CA ASP A 120 13.26 6.88 -7.27
C ASP A 120 12.11 5.87 -7.14
N PHE A 121 10.91 6.36 -6.82
CA PHE A 121 9.73 5.52 -6.71
C PHE A 121 9.35 4.91 -8.07
N CYS A 122 9.38 5.71 -9.14
CA CYS A 122 9.10 5.24 -10.49
C CYS A 122 10.10 4.16 -10.91
N GLU A 123 11.41 4.41 -10.77
CA GLU A 123 12.46 3.47 -11.14
C GLU A 123 12.30 2.14 -10.40
N ASN A 124 12.22 2.20 -9.08
CA ASN A 124 12.04 1.00 -8.24
C ASN A 124 10.77 0.20 -8.60
N LYS A 125 9.63 0.88 -8.86
CA LYS A 125 8.39 0.18 -9.19
C LYS A 125 8.41 -0.42 -10.59
N ARG A 126 9.08 0.22 -11.54
CA ARG A 126 9.30 -0.33 -12.89
C ARG A 126 10.12 -1.61 -12.85
N GLU A 127 11.23 -1.61 -12.13
CA GLU A 127 12.06 -2.80 -11.92
C GLU A 127 11.25 -3.95 -11.32
N LEU A 128 10.30 -3.65 -10.45
CA LEU A 128 9.39 -4.64 -9.85
C LEU A 128 8.20 -5.01 -10.75
N GLY A 129 8.14 -4.52 -11.99
CA GLY A 129 7.08 -4.84 -12.96
C GLY A 129 5.73 -4.18 -12.66
N TYR A 130 5.74 -2.97 -12.10
CA TYR A 130 4.51 -2.16 -11.98
C TYR A 130 4.37 -1.21 -13.16
N GLY A 131 3.17 -1.10 -13.70
CA GLY A 131 2.82 -0.21 -14.79
C GLY A 131 2.54 1.22 -14.35
N LYS A 132 2.33 2.08 -15.35
CA LYS A 132 2.12 3.51 -15.20
C LYS A 132 0.97 3.84 -14.25
N ASP A 133 -0.20 3.25 -14.46
CA ASP A 133 -1.41 3.56 -13.66
C ASP A 133 -1.21 3.28 -12.17
N TYR A 134 -0.52 2.19 -11.83
CA TYR A 134 -0.21 1.89 -10.45
C TYR A 134 0.72 2.95 -9.85
N ILE A 135 1.76 3.34 -10.57
CA ILE A 135 2.76 4.31 -10.13
C ILE A 135 2.11 5.68 -9.91
N GLU A 136 1.34 6.15 -10.89
CA GLU A 136 0.60 7.43 -10.81
C GLU A 136 -0.34 7.46 -9.61
N ASN A 137 -1.19 6.45 -9.46
CA ASN A 137 -2.15 6.39 -8.36
C ASN A 137 -1.46 6.36 -6.99
N LYS A 138 -0.33 5.65 -6.88
CA LYS A 138 0.44 5.59 -5.64
C LYS A 138 1.13 6.91 -5.30
N LEU A 139 1.77 7.55 -6.26
CA LEU A 139 2.42 8.85 -6.06
C LEU A 139 1.38 9.94 -5.75
N PHE A 140 0.25 9.95 -6.45
CA PHE A 140 -0.85 10.86 -6.15
C PHE A 140 -1.40 10.67 -4.73
N SER A 141 -1.60 9.44 -4.30
CA SER A 141 -2.03 9.13 -2.92
C SER A 141 -1.05 9.62 -1.85
N LYS A 142 0.24 9.69 -2.20
CA LYS A 142 1.32 10.23 -1.36
C LYS A 142 1.46 11.75 -1.42
N GLY A 143 0.64 12.41 -2.22
CA GLY A 143 0.59 13.87 -2.33
C GLY A 143 1.53 14.48 -3.33
N ILE A 144 2.10 13.68 -4.22
CA ILE A 144 2.87 14.21 -5.36
C ILE A 144 1.90 14.93 -6.31
N SER A 145 2.25 16.15 -6.71
CA SER A 145 1.42 16.96 -7.59
C SER A 145 1.37 16.40 -9.02
N LYS A 146 0.32 16.76 -9.77
CA LYS A 146 0.21 16.34 -11.17
C LYS A 146 1.33 16.88 -12.04
N GLU A 147 1.83 18.06 -11.75
CA GLU A 147 2.94 18.70 -12.45
C GLU A 147 4.21 17.85 -12.32
N ILE A 148 4.55 17.46 -11.08
CA ILE A 148 5.71 16.57 -10.80
C ILE A 148 5.51 15.21 -11.46
N LEU A 149 4.30 14.63 -11.36
CA LEU A 149 3.99 13.35 -12.01
C LEU A 149 4.23 13.41 -13.51
N ASN A 150 3.70 14.44 -14.17
CA ASN A 150 3.90 14.63 -15.61
C ASN A 150 5.37 14.84 -15.97
N GLN A 151 6.09 15.63 -15.20
CA GLN A 151 7.53 15.86 -15.39
C GLN A 151 8.32 14.55 -15.31
N VAL A 152 8.11 13.76 -14.25
CA VAL A 152 8.86 12.52 -14.00
C VAL A 152 8.50 11.42 -15.01
N LEU A 153 7.23 11.30 -15.36
CA LEU A 153 6.77 10.28 -16.30
C LEU A 153 7.15 10.61 -17.74
N ASN A 154 7.13 11.88 -18.13
CA ASN A 154 7.53 12.30 -19.48
C ASN A 154 9.05 12.28 -19.68
N LYS A 155 9.84 12.64 -18.67
CA LYS A 155 11.32 12.61 -18.72
C LYS A 155 11.86 11.20 -18.98
N ASN A 156 11.18 10.19 -18.47
CA ASN A 156 11.62 8.80 -18.54
C ASN A 156 11.00 8.01 -19.70
N GLY A 157 10.26 8.66 -20.61
CA GLY A 157 9.51 7.99 -21.69
C GLY A 157 8.34 7.13 -21.16
N ASN A 158 7.64 6.48 -22.08
CA ASN A 158 6.63 5.49 -21.65
C ASN A 158 7.39 4.32 -21.01
N PRO A 159 7.19 4.03 -19.72
CA PRO A 159 8.01 3.05 -19.03
C PRO A 159 7.76 1.67 -19.63
N GLU A 160 8.73 1.15 -20.36
CA GLU A 160 8.68 -0.27 -20.67
C GLU A 160 8.71 -1.05 -19.35
N ILE A 161 7.62 -1.76 -19.12
CA ILE A 161 7.49 -2.64 -17.97
C ILE A 161 8.55 -3.72 -18.10
N ASN A 162 9.24 -4.04 -17.02
CA ASN A 162 10.17 -5.16 -17.02
C ASN A 162 9.43 -6.48 -17.30
N ARG A 163 9.38 -6.85 -18.58
CA ARG A 163 8.63 -8.00 -19.09
C ARG A 163 9.12 -9.31 -18.49
N GLU A 164 10.41 -9.45 -18.24
CA GLU A 164 10.99 -10.66 -17.65
C GLU A 164 10.47 -10.88 -16.23
N VAL A 165 10.42 -9.81 -15.43
CA VAL A 165 9.87 -9.87 -14.08
C VAL A 165 8.38 -10.24 -14.10
N ILE A 166 7.61 -9.67 -15.04
CA ILE A 166 6.19 -10.01 -15.17
C ILE A 166 6.02 -11.47 -15.61
N LEU A 167 6.75 -11.95 -16.60
CA LEU A 167 6.68 -13.35 -17.04
C LEU A 167 7.04 -14.32 -15.91
N SER A 168 8.07 -14.02 -15.14
CA SER A 168 8.45 -14.76 -13.93
C SER A 168 7.32 -14.79 -12.89
N LEU A 169 6.67 -13.65 -12.64
CA LEU A 169 5.53 -13.57 -11.74
C LEU A 169 4.31 -14.36 -12.24
N LEU A 170 4.02 -14.27 -13.54
CA LEU A 170 2.95 -15.04 -14.18
C LEU A 170 3.21 -16.54 -14.02
N SER A 171 4.42 -16.99 -14.34
CA SER A 171 4.81 -18.41 -14.23
C SER A 171 4.66 -18.91 -12.80
N ARG A 172 5.18 -18.19 -11.81
CA ARG A 172 5.05 -18.56 -10.40
C ARG A 172 3.59 -18.61 -9.95
N LYS A 173 2.79 -17.62 -10.35
CA LYS A 173 1.37 -17.55 -9.97
C LYS A 173 0.54 -18.59 -10.68
N ASP A 174 0.86 -18.90 -11.92
CA ASP A 174 0.19 -19.95 -12.71
C ASP A 174 0.47 -21.33 -12.14
N LYS A 175 1.74 -21.64 -11.84
CA LYS A 175 2.13 -22.89 -11.15
C LYS A 175 1.39 -23.08 -9.83
N ALA A 176 1.28 -22.03 -9.03
CA ALA A 176 0.55 -22.05 -7.75
C ALA A 176 -0.97 -22.25 -7.91
N ASN A 177 -1.51 -22.11 -9.11
CA ASN A 177 -2.92 -22.32 -9.44
C ASN A 177 -3.11 -23.42 -10.53
N SER A 178 -2.10 -24.24 -10.74
CA SER A 178 -2.08 -25.25 -11.81
C SER A 178 -3.27 -26.21 -11.79
N GLU A 179 -3.82 -26.48 -10.61
CA GLU A 179 -5.00 -27.34 -10.42
C GLU A 179 -6.32 -26.70 -10.90
N LYS A 180 -6.34 -25.35 -11.05
CA LYS A 180 -7.58 -24.66 -11.44
C LYS A 180 -7.83 -24.75 -12.95
N PRO A 181 -9.11 -24.71 -13.37
CA PRO A 181 -9.48 -24.64 -14.79
C PRO A 181 -8.78 -23.47 -15.50
N PHE A 182 -8.47 -23.67 -16.77
CA PHE A 182 -7.73 -22.70 -17.59
C PHE A 182 -8.30 -21.29 -17.54
N ASN A 183 -9.62 -21.14 -17.73
CA ASN A 183 -10.26 -19.83 -17.73
C ASN A 183 -10.14 -19.14 -16.37
N LYS A 184 -10.20 -19.92 -15.27
CA LYS A 184 -10.02 -19.38 -13.92
C LYS A 184 -8.58 -18.96 -13.65
N ARG A 185 -7.61 -19.72 -14.17
CA ARG A 185 -6.20 -19.34 -14.13
C ARG A 185 -5.96 -18.04 -14.91
N LYS A 186 -6.50 -17.98 -16.15
CA LYS A 186 -6.41 -16.76 -16.99
C LYS A 186 -6.99 -15.54 -16.26
N GLU A 187 -8.15 -15.68 -15.62
CA GLU A 187 -8.80 -14.61 -14.84
C GLU A 187 -7.92 -14.14 -13.66
N ILE A 188 -7.32 -15.09 -12.92
CA ILE A 188 -6.43 -14.78 -11.79
C ILE A 188 -5.19 -14.01 -12.27
N LEU A 189 -4.58 -14.46 -13.36
CA LEU A 189 -3.40 -13.81 -13.94
C LEU A 189 -3.74 -12.43 -14.53
N PHE A 190 -4.88 -12.32 -15.20
CA PHE A 190 -5.38 -11.04 -15.70
C PHE A 190 -5.59 -10.02 -14.57
N SER A 191 -6.25 -10.45 -13.49
CA SER A 191 -6.44 -9.62 -12.30
C SER A 191 -5.12 -9.23 -11.63
N LEU A 192 -4.08 -10.07 -11.70
CA LEU A 192 -2.74 -9.76 -11.22
C LEU A 192 -2.11 -8.61 -12.04
N LEU A 193 -2.22 -8.67 -13.37
CA LEU A 193 -1.67 -7.65 -14.27
C LEU A 193 -2.38 -6.30 -14.10
N LEU A 194 -3.72 -6.29 -14.03
CA LEU A 194 -4.47 -5.08 -13.76
C LEU A 194 -4.09 -4.42 -12.42
N ARG A 195 -3.91 -5.22 -11.37
CA ARG A 195 -3.44 -4.71 -10.06
C ARG A 195 -2.01 -4.19 -10.10
N ARG A 196 -1.24 -4.58 -11.09
CA ARG A 196 0.09 -4.05 -11.38
C ARG A 196 0.06 -2.77 -12.21
N GLY A 197 -1.12 -2.32 -12.64
CA GLY A 197 -1.31 -1.08 -13.41
C GLY A 197 -1.03 -1.22 -14.90
N LEU A 198 -1.16 -2.44 -15.44
CA LEU A 198 -1.23 -2.62 -16.88
C LEU A 198 -2.66 -2.31 -17.34
N ASP A 199 -2.80 -1.75 -18.52
CA ASP A 199 -4.10 -1.61 -19.14
C ASP A 199 -4.67 -2.97 -19.61
N ARG A 200 -5.92 -2.99 -20.02
CA ARG A 200 -6.61 -4.23 -20.41
C ARG A 200 -6.06 -4.86 -21.68
N GLU A 201 -5.64 -4.04 -22.64
CA GLU A 201 -5.12 -4.49 -23.92
C GLU A 201 -3.73 -5.10 -23.75
N GLU A 202 -2.87 -4.39 -23.03
CA GLU A 202 -1.53 -4.84 -22.67
C GLU A 202 -1.56 -6.13 -21.84
N ALA A 203 -2.44 -6.20 -20.83
CA ALA A 203 -2.61 -7.39 -20.01
C ALA A 203 -3.09 -8.59 -20.83
N ASN A 204 -4.04 -8.42 -21.76
CA ASN A 204 -4.49 -9.48 -22.64
C ASN A 204 -3.39 -9.93 -23.62
N SER A 205 -2.66 -8.99 -24.22
CA SER A 205 -1.56 -9.30 -25.12
C SER A 205 -0.48 -10.13 -24.44
N LEU A 206 -0.06 -9.73 -23.23
CA LEU A 206 0.92 -10.46 -22.44
C LEU A 206 0.43 -11.87 -22.05
N LEU A 207 -0.82 -12.00 -21.64
CA LEU A 207 -1.39 -13.32 -21.29
C LEU A 207 -1.47 -14.25 -22.47
N ASN A 208 -1.86 -13.75 -23.65
CA ASN A 208 -1.93 -14.59 -24.84
C ASN A 208 -0.53 -15.12 -25.20
N ARG A 209 0.49 -14.24 -25.23
CA ARG A 209 1.88 -14.65 -25.45
C ARG A 209 2.38 -15.63 -24.40
N TYR A 210 2.07 -15.38 -23.11
CA TYR A 210 2.44 -16.29 -22.02
C TYR A 210 1.86 -17.68 -22.20
N PHE A 211 0.58 -17.79 -22.53
CA PHE A 211 -0.05 -19.10 -22.73
C PHE A 211 0.31 -19.77 -24.06
N GLU A 212 0.66 -19.01 -25.08
CA GLU A 212 1.20 -19.56 -26.31
C GLU A 212 2.57 -20.22 -26.08
N SER A 213 3.46 -19.53 -25.38
CA SER A 213 4.81 -20.05 -25.05
C SER A 213 4.79 -21.18 -24.01
N SER A 214 3.77 -21.29 -23.18
CA SER A 214 3.66 -22.33 -22.14
C SER A 214 2.94 -23.61 -22.58
N LYS A 215 2.36 -23.63 -23.77
CA LYS A 215 1.70 -24.86 -24.31
C LYS A 215 2.67 -26.03 -24.50
N ASP A 216 3.91 -25.76 -24.77
CA ASP A 216 4.93 -26.78 -25.10
C ASP A 216 5.66 -27.35 -23.86
N ASN A 217 5.45 -26.79 -22.65
CA ASN A 217 6.23 -27.13 -21.45
C ASN A 217 5.43 -27.75 -20.29
N GLU A 218 4.24 -28.33 -20.57
CA GLU A 218 3.46 -28.94 -19.48
C GLU A 218 3.90 -30.38 -19.23
N ASP A 219 4.47 -30.64 -18.05
CA ASP A 219 4.90 -31.98 -17.63
C ASP A 219 3.68 -32.90 -17.39
N GLU A 220 3.89 -34.22 -17.58
CA GLU A 220 2.86 -35.23 -17.47
C GLU A 220 2.16 -35.24 -16.11
N LYS A 221 2.92 -35.04 -15.03
CA LYS A 221 2.41 -34.97 -13.67
C LYS A 221 1.46 -33.77 -13.42
N THR A 222 1.69 -32.65 -14.10
CA THR A 222 0.81 -31.47 -14.05
C THR A 222 -0.48 -31.76 -14.86
N ARG A 223 -0.39 -32.48 -15.97
CA ARG A 223 -1.57 -32.94 -16.77
C ARG A 223 -2.45 -33.86 -15.94
N GLU A 224 -1.87 -34.84 -15.26
CA GLU A 224 -2.60 -35.80 -14.41
C GLU A 224 -3.33 -35.10 -13.26
N ARG A 225 -2.63 -34.18 -12.54
CA ARG A 225 -3.26 -33.42 -11.44
C ARG A 225 -4.42 -32.56 -11.94
N LYS A 226 -4.28 -31.95 -13.10
CA LYS A 226 -5.38 -31.19 -13.73
C LYS A 226 -6.56 -32.09 -14.05
N ALA A 227 -6.31 -33.22 -14.66
CA ALA A 227 -7.37 -34.20 -15.00
C ALA A 227 -8.10 -34.68 -13.74
N GLU A 228 -7.37 -34.97 -12.66
CA GLU A 228 -7.96 -35.36 -11.36
C GLU A 228 -8.81 -34.26 -10.75
N TYR A 229 -8.30 -33.02 -10.72
CA TYR A 229 -9.06 -31.88 -10.23
C TYR A 229 -10.34 -31.63 -11.04
N LEU A 230 -10.22 -31.63 -12.37
CA LEU A 230 -11.34 -31.49 -13.30
C LEU A 230 -12.41 -32.57 -13.04
N LYS A 231 -11.98 -33.80 -12.83
CA LYS A 231 -12.86 -34.93 -12.52
C LYS A 231 -13.59 -34.73 -11.20
N LYS A 232 -12.89 -34.44 -10.12
CA LYS A 232 -13.48 -34.21 -8.78
C LYS A 232 -14.51 -33.06 -8.79
N GLU A 233 -14.15 -31.93 -9.42
CA GLU A 233 -15.07 -30.83 -9.54
C GLU A 233 -16.26 -31.11 -10.43
N ALA A 234 -16.07 -31.92 -11.51
CA ALA A 234 -17.14 -32.37 -12.36
C ALA A 234 -18.13 -33.26 -11.60
N GLU A 235 -17.66 -34.24 -10.87
CA GLU A 235 -18.47 -35.13 -10.06
C GLU A 235 -19.29 -34.36 -9.00
N LYS A 236 -18.67 -33.41 -8.28
CA LYS A 236 -19.39 -32.59 -7.33
C LYS A 236 -20.55 -31.81 -7.98
N CYS A 237 -20.28 -31.20 -9.15
CA CYS A 237 -21.28 -30.44 -9.85
C CYS A 237 -22.41 -31.33 -10.38
N TYR A 238 -22.07 -32.49 -10.98
CA TYR A 238 -23.03 -33.47 -11.47
C TYR A 238 -23.94 -33.95 -10.34
N ASN A 239 -23.37 -34.40 -9.22
CA ASN A 239 -24.12 -34.88 -8.06
C ASN A 239 -25.03 -33.79 -7.47
N ALA A 240 -24.56 -32.52 -7.46
CA ALA A 240 -25.38 -31.42 -6.99
C ALA A 240 -26.58 -31.10 -7.92
N VAL A 241 -26.41 -31.29 -9.21
CA VAL A 241 -27.48 -31.09 -10.21
C VAL A 241 -28.48 -32.26 -10.21
N MET A 242 -27.99 -33.49 -10.10
CA MET A 242 -28.84 -34.69 -10.09
C MET A 242 -29.79 -34.76 -8.88
N LYS A 243 -29.37 -34.18 -7.74
CA LYS A 243 -30.23 -34.07 -6.54
C LYS A 243 -31.41 -33.09 -6.70
N LYS A 244 -31.45 -32.31 -7.78
CA LYS A 244 -32.53 -31.33 -8.00
C LYS A 244 -33.68 -31.94 -8.77
N ASN A 245 -34.90 -31.59 -8.37
CA ASN A 245 -36.11 -32.00 -9.08
C ASN A 245 -36.27 -31.17 -10.38
N LEU A 246 -35.53 -31.57 -11.43
CA LEU A 246 -35.47 -30.93 -12.74
C LEU A 246 -35.59 -31.97 -13.84
N THR A 247 -36.12 -31.57 -15.01
CA THR A 247 -36.14 -32.45 -16.21
C THR A 247 -34.70 -32.77 -16.66
N PRO A 248 -34.49 -33.90 -17.37
CA PRO A 248 -33.19 -34.28 -17.91
C PRO A 248 -32.52 -33.16 -18.70
N TYR A 249 -33.26 -32.45 -19.53
CA TYR A 249 -32.79 -31.31 -20.29
C TYR A 249 -32.32 -30.15 -19.39
N GLN A 250 -33.10 -29.82 -18.36
CA GLN A 250 -32.76 -28.77 -17.40
C GLN A 250 -31.54 -29.16 -16.56
N LYS A 251 -31.41 -30.43 -16.16
CA LYS A 251 -30.22 -30.94 -15.46
C LYS A 251 -28.96 -30.75 -16.30
N LYS A 252 -29.01 -31.18 -17.59
CA LYS A 252 -27.89 -30.99 -18.53
C LYS A 252 -27.53 -29.51 -18.72
N ALA A 253 -28.51 -28.67 -19.01
CA ALA A 253 -28.29 -27.23 -19.20
C ALA A 253 -27.65 -26.58 -17.97
N ARG A 254 -28.13 -26.92 -16.78
CA ARG A 254 -27.62 -26.37 -15.51
C ARG A 254 -26.22 -26.88 -15.18
N PHE A 255 -25.91 -28.13 -15.49
CA PHE A 255 -24.57 -28.70 -15.38
C PHE A 255 -23.60 -27.97 -16.31
N LEU A 256 -23.96 -27.77 -17.57
CA LEU A 256 -23.12 -27.08 -18.55
C LEU A 256 -22.88 -25.60 -18.18
N SER A 257 -23.92 -24.89 -17.71
CA SER A 257 -23.79 -23.50 -17.24
C SER A 257 -22.85 -23.41 -16.04
N ALA A 258 -23.08 -24.23 -15.00
CA ALA A 258 -22.24 -24.23 -13.81
C ALA A 258 -20.76 -24.58 -14.11
N ARG A 259 -20.51 -25.39 -15.14
CA ARG A 259 -19.15 -25.73 -15.58
C ARG A 259 -18.50 -24.54 -16.29
N LYS A 260 -19.25 -23.89 -17.19
CA LYS A 260 -18.79 -22.68 -17.88
C LYS A 260 -18.47 -21.57 -16.88
N GLU A 261 -19.33 -21.35 -15.90
CA GLU A 261 -19.11 -20.36 -14.81
C GLU A 261 -17.86 -20.68 -13.98
N LYS A 262 -17.55 -21.95 -13.74
CA LYS A 262 -16.33 -22.39 -13.07
C LYS A 262 -15.08 -22.36 -13.97
N GLY A 263 -15.20 -21.96 -15.23
CA GLY A 263 -14.09 -21.76 -16.15
C GLY A 263 -13.56 -23.02 -16.85
N PHE A 264 -14.39 -24.06 -17.00
CA PHE A 264 -14.04 -25.26 -17.78
C PHE A 264 -14.18 -24.96 -19.26
N ARG A 265 -13.29 -25.53 -20.09
CA ARG A 265 -13.42 -25.52 -21.55
C ARG A 265 -14.46 -26.53 -21.99
N LYS A 266 -14.99 -26.36 -23.20
CA LYS A 266 -15.93 -27.28 -23.77
C LYS A 266 -15.35 -28.69 -23.90
N GLU A 267 -14.09 -28.77 -24.36
CA GLU A 267 -13.36 -30.03 -24.51
C GLU A 267 -13.21 -30.80 -23.18
N ASP A 268 -12.95 -30.08 -22.07
CA ASP A 268 -12.86 -30.68 -20.74
C ASP A 268 -14.20 -31.29 -20.29
N ILE A 269 -15.30 -30.64 -20.63
CA ILE A 269 -16.65 -31.07 -20.29
C ILE A 269 -17.04 -32.30 -21.14
N ASP A 270 -16.79 -32.24 -22.44
CA ASP A 270 -17.11 -33.31 -23.37
C ASP A 270 -16.30 -34.58 -23.04
N SER A 271 -15.02 -34.41 -22.73
CA SER A 271 -14.16 -35.51 -22.26
C SER A 271 -14.67 -36.13 -20.95
N PHE A 272 -15.10 -35.32 -19.98
CA PHE A 272 -15.65 -35.84 -18.73
C PHE A 272 -16.93 -36.64 -18.95
N LEU A 273 -17.83 -36.14 -19.78
CA LEU A 273 -19.11 -36.83 -20.07
C LEU A 273 -18.90 -38.15 -20.83
N SER A 274 -17.93 -38.20 -21.73
CA SER A 274 -17.65 -39.40 -22.54
C SER A 274 -16.97 -40.53 -21.75
N ILE A 275 -16.06 -40.21 -20.83
CA ILE A 275 -15.26 -41.23 -20.10
C ILE A 275 -16.10 -42.06 -19.13
N ARG A 276 -17.19 -41.56 -18.58
CA ARG A 276 -18.00 -42.25 -17.55
C ARG A 276 -19.44 -42.56 -17.95
N GLY A 277 -19.84 -42.25 -19.18
CA GLY A 277 -21.22 -42.45 -19.57
C GLY A 277 -22.25 -41.75 -18.72
N TYR A 278 -21.86 -40.54 -18.17
CA TYR A 278 -22.79 -39.74 -17.39
C TYR A 278 -24.00 -39.35 -18.24
N THR A 279 -25.15 -39.87 -17.87
CA THR A 279 -26.44 -39.55 -18.50
C THR A 279 -27.23 -38.63 -17.57
N PHE A 280 -28.07 -37.81 -18.14
CA PHE A 280 -29.00 -36.96 -17.38
C PHE A 280 -30.42 -37.58 -17.39
N ASN A 281 -30.53 -38.86 -17.65
CA ASN A 281 -31.77 -39.60 -17.57
C ASN A 281 -32.15 -39.82 -16.10
N ASP A 282 -33.42 -40.01 -15.83
CA ASP A 282 -33.96 -40.19 -14.47
C ASP A 282 -33.44 -41.43 -13.77
#